data_1352163cf476fb22750e1fab5d4ff4b4
#
_entry.id   1352163cf476fb22750e1fab5d4ff4b4
#
_cell.length_a   1.000
_cell.length_b   1.000
_cell.length_c   1.000
_cell.angle_alpha   90.00
_cell.angle_beta   90.00
_cell.angle_gamma   90.00
#
_symmetry.space_group_name_H-M   'P 1'
#
loop_
_entity.id
_entity.type
_entity.pdbx_description
1 polymer ?
#
loop_
_entity_poly.entity_id
_entity_poly.type
_entity_poly.pdbx_seq_one_letter_code
_entity_poly.pdbx_strand_id
1 'polypeptide(L)'
;MFLALGAMTGRAVAAPDIKRGLRADALGTVIGAIFNTFPYVSYSQNIGLVGVTGVYSRWVCVTGGVIMLALGLVPKLAYVVASVPQCVLGGAGFIMFGMVAATGIKILATVDYVTQRNNVLIVAISIGFGIIPIVSPNFFRIMPVELKPIFGDAIIMTSIAAVALNAYFNRTSRAEATAGALLAAQAAEHI
;
A
#
# COMPACT_ATOMS: atom_id res chain seq x y z
N MET A 1 -1.01 -3.41 0.56
CA MET A 1 0.07 -4.34 0.21
C MET A 1 -0.26 -5.78 0.55
N PHE A 2 -0.39 -6.21 1.82
CA PHE A 2 -0.70 -7.60 2.19
C PHE A 2 -1.98 -8.15 1.56
N LEU A 3 -3.06 -7.38 1.57
CA LEU A 3 -4.32 -7.77 0.92
C LEU A 3 -4.17 -7.96 -0.59
N ALA A 4 -3.40 -7.09 -1.26
CA ALA A 4 -3.14 -7.21 -2.68
C ALA A 4 -2.35 -8.48 -3.02
N LEU A 5 -1.34 -8.79 -2.20
CA LEU A 5 -0.58 -10.03 -2.34
C LEU A 5 -1.46 -11.27 -2.08
N GLY A 6 -2.31 -11.22 -1.06
CA GLY A 6 -3.29 -12.27 -0.77
C GLY A 6 -4.24 -12.51 -1.94
N ALA A 7 -4.78 -11.44 -2.52
CA ALA A 7 -5.67 -11.53 -3.68
C ALA A 7 -4.97 -12.13 -4.92
N MET A 8 -3.68 -11.83 -5.13
CA MET A 8 -2.91 -12.38 -6.24
C MET A 8 -2.53 -13.86 -6.05
N THR A 9 -2.20 -14.24 -4.81
CA THR A 9 -1.79 -15.62 -4.48
C THR A 9 -2.95 -16.54 -4.17
N GLY A 10 -4.19 -16.03 -4.17
CA GLY A 10 -5.40 -16.79 -3.79
C GLY A 10 -5.43 -17.19 -2.31
N ARG A 11 -4.61 -16.58 -1.46
CA ARG A 11 -4.50 -16.90 -0.04
C ARG A 11 -5.20 -15.87 0.82
N ALA A 12 -6.08 -16.30 1.70
CA ALA A 12 -6.69 -15.42 2.68
C ALA A 12 -5.64 -14.90 3.66
N VAL A 13 -5.54 -13.57 3.77
CA VAL A 13 -4.60 -12.91 4.69
C VAL A 13 -5.29 -12.68 6.02
N ALA A 14 -4.83 -13.36 7.06
CA ALA A 14 -5.36 -13.22 8.41
C ALA A 14 -4.66 -12.09 9.18
N ALA A 15 -5.32 -11.58 10.22
CA ALA A 15 -4.76 -10.53 11.08
C ALA A 15 -3.38 -10.86 11.67
N PRO A 16 -3.06 -12.11 12.08
CA PRO A 16 -1.72 -12.47 12.56
C PRO A 16 -0.63 -12.36 11.48
N ASP A 17 -0.97 -12.60 10.21
CA ASP A 17 0.01 -12.48 9.11
C ASP A 17 0.39 -11.01 8.87
N ILE A 18 -0.59 -10.11 8.96
CA ILE A 18 -0.35 -8.67 8.88
C ILE A 18 0.54 -8.20 10.04
N LYS A 19 0.25 -8.65 11.27
CA LYS A 19 1.07 -8.33 12.44
C LYS A 19 2.53 -8.79 12.29
N ARG A 20 2.76 -10.00 11.76
CA ARG A 20 4.10 -10.54 11.51
C ARG A 20 4.83 -9.71 10.44
N GLY A 21 4.14 -9.35 9.37
CA GLY A 21 4.71 -8.53 8.30
C GLY A 21 5.09 -7.12 8.79
N LEU A 22 4.22 -6.45 9.55
CA LEU A 22 4.51 -5.14 10.13
C LEU A 22 5.67 -5.18 11.14
N ARG A 23 5.80 -6.26 11.92
CA ARG A 23 6.95 -6.44 12.82
C ARG A 23 8.26 -6.60 12.05
N ALA A 24 8.26 -7.33 10.95
CA ALA A 24 9.44 -7.48 10.10
C ALA A 24 9.85 -6.14 9.46
N ASP A 25 8.90 -5.34 9.01
CA ASP A 25 9.11 -3.99 8.48
C ASP A 25 9.71 -3.04 9.54
N ALA A 26 9.13 -3.07 10.75
CA ALA A 26 9.62 -2.29 11.88
C ALA A 26 11.06 -2.68 12.28
N LEU A 27 11.38 -3.98 12.30
CA LEU A 27 12.75 -4.46 12.56
C LEU A 27 13.72 -3.97 11.50
N GLY A 28 13.34 -4.01 10.22
CA GLY A 28 14.14 -3.46 9.13
C GLY A 28 14.44 -1.97 9.33
N THR A 29 13.42 -1.20 9.72
CA THR A 29 13.57 0.23 10.01
C THR A 29 14.51 0.48 11.21
N VAL A 30 14.40 -0.30 12.30
CA VAL A 30 15.29 -0.18 13.47
C VAL A 30 16.74 -0.49 13.08
N ILE A 31 16.98 -1.55 12.30
CA ILE A 31 18.32 -1.88 11.80
C ILE A 31 18.84 -0.72 10.94
N GLY A 32 18.03 -0.19 10.04
CA GLY A 32 18.39 0.97 9.22
C GLY A 32 18.78 2.19 10.06
N ALA A 33 18.04 2.46 11.13
CA ALA A 33 18.34 3.57 12.05
C ALA A 33 19.69 3.40 12.76
N ILE A 34 20.05 2.16 13.16
CA ILE A 34 21.37 1.87 13.76
C ILE A 34 22.50 2.19 12.77
N PHE A 35 22.30 1.90 11.47
CA PHE A 35 23.27 2.21 10.42
C PHE A 35 23.15 3.64 9.86
N ASN A 36 22.33 4.49 10.50
CA ASN A 36 22.08 5.88 10.08
C ASN A 36 21.65 6.00 8.61
N THR A 37 20.80 5.07 8.17
CA THR A 37 20.24 5.07 6.82
C THR A 37 18.76 5.47 6.86
N PHE A 38 18.15 5.64 5.68
CA PHE A 38 16.72 5.88 5.56
C PHE A 38 15.89 4.73 6.14
N PRO A 39 14.68 5.00 6.66
CA PRO A 39 13.78 3.94 7.11
C PRO A 39 13.46 2.97 5.96
N TYR A 40 13.62 1.68 6.21
CA TYR A 40 13.27 0.64 5.26
C TYR A 40 11.79 0.32 5.38
N VAL A 41 11.08 0.38 4.27
CA VAL A 41 9.65 0.09 4.17
C VAL A 41 9.43 -0.93 3.08
N SER A 42 8.44 -1.79 3.26
CA SER A 42 8.03 -2.75 2.23
C SER A 42 7.64 -2.04 0.93
N TYR A 43 8.25 -2.44 -0.16
CA TYR A 43 8.10 -1.81 -1.46
C TYR A 43 6.89 -2.40 -2.21
N SER A 44 5.80 -1.65 -2.27
CA SER A 44 4.53 -2.13 -2.83
C SER A 44 4.57 -2.40 -4.34
N GLN A 45 5.46 -1.73 -5.07
CA GLN A 45 5.67 -1.93 -6.52
C GLN A 45 6.10 -3.36 -6.86
N ASN A 46 6.79 -4.04 -5.95
CA ASN A 46 7.17 -5.45 -6.13
C ASN A 46 5.96 -6.40 -6.23
N ILE A 47 4.79 -6.00 -5.74
CA ILE A 47 3.56 -6.79 -5.92
C ILE A 47 3.19 -6.87 -7.40
N GLY A 48 3.34 -5.75 -8.13
CA GLY A 48 3.16 -5.75 -9.57
C GLY A 48 4.10 -6.74 -10.28
N LEU A 49 5.37 -6.77 -9.85
CA LEU A 49 6.36 -7.70 -10.38
C LEU A 49 5.98 -9.16 -10.14
N VAL A 50 5.51 -9.49 -8.94
CA VAL A 50 4.99 -10.82 -8.59
C VAL A 50 3.82 -11.20 -9.51
N GLY A 51 2.92 -10.26 -9.80
CA GLY A 51 1.79 -10.48 -10.69
C GLY A 51 2.20 -10.79 -12.14
N VAL A 52 3.25 -10.13 -12.65
CA VAL A 52 3.77 -10.37 -14.01
C VAL A 52 4.55 -11.67 -14.11
N THR A 53 5.44 -11.91 -13.14
CA THR A 53 6.35 -13.07 -13.17
C THR A 53 5.67 -14.37 -12.75
N GLY A 54 4.56 -14.28 -12.01
CA GLY A 54 3.89 -15.46 -11.46
C GLY A 54 4.71 -16.23 -10.41
N VAL A 55 5.82 -15.65 -9.94
CA VAL A 55 6.71 -16.30 -8.98
C VAL A 55 6.30 -15.94 -7.56
N TYR A 56 5.69 -16.88 -6.85
CA TYR A 56 5.17 -16.70 -5.49
C TYR A 56 6.10 -17.25 -4.38
N SER A 57 7.34 -17.57 -4.72
CA SER A 57 8.27 -18.16 -3.77
C SER A 57 8.89 -17.12 -2.83
N ARG A 58 8.79 -17.36 -1.52
CA ARG A 58 9.46 -16.54 -0.50
C ARG A 58 10.99 -16.53 -0.63
N TRP A 59 11.56 -17.56 -1.24
CA TRP A 59 13.01 -17.68 -1.43
C TRP A 59 13.57 -16.61 -2.38
N VAL A 60 12.75 -16.09 -3.27
CA VAL A 60 13.14 -14.96 -4.14
C VAL A 60 13.52 -13.73 -3.31
N CYS A 61 12.73 -13.41 -2.28
CA CYS A 61 13.03 -12.30 -1.38
C CYS A 61 14.30 -12.56 -0.56
N VAL A 62 14.49 -13.80 -0.09
CA VAL A 62 15.71 -14.19 0.65
C VAL A 62 16.94 -14.06 -0.23
N THR A 63 16.89 -14.60 -1.45
CA THR A 63 17.99 -14.50 -2.42
C THR A 63 18.30 -13.05 -2.77
N GLY A 64 17.26 -12.24 -3.02
CA GLY A 64 17.40 -10.80 -3.24
C GLY A 64 18.09 -10.10 -2.08
N GLY A 65 17.70 -10.41 -0.84
CA GLY A 65 18.36 -9.88 0.36
C GLY A 65 19.83 -10.27 0.47
N VAL A 66 20.17 -11.52 0.17
CA VAL A 66 21.57 -11.99 0.16
C VAL A 66 22.39 -11.27 -0.92
N ILE A 67 21.85 -11.09 -2.12
CA ILE A 67 22.49 -10.33 -3.19
C ILE A 67 22.73 -8.87 -2.75
N MET A 68 21.75 -8.23 -2.13
CA MET A 68 21.89 -6.85 -1.64
C MET A 68 22.96 -6.74 -0.56
N LEU A 69 23.05 -7.72 0.35
CA LEU A 69 24.13 -7.78 1.35
C LEU A 69 25.50 -7.96 0.69
N ALA A 70 25.63 -8.84 -0.29
CA ALA A 70 26.87 -9.05 -1.03
C ALA A 70 27.31 -7.77 -1.77
N LEU A 71 26.37 -7.06 -2.41
CA LEU A 71 26.62 -5.77 -3.05
C LEU A 71 27.08 -4.69 -2.05
N GLY A 72 26.50 -4.68 -0.85
CA GLY A 72 26.88 -3.75 0.21
C GLY A 72 28.28 -4.01 0.77
N LEU A 73 28.71 -5.28 0.81
CA LEU A 73 30.05 -5.67 1.27
C LEU A 73 31.15 -5.37 0.24
N VAL A 74 30.82 -5.33 -1.04
CA VAL A 74 31.76 -5.07 -2.13
C VAL A 74 31.44 -3.74 -2.82
N PRO A 75 32.02 -2.61 -2.36
CA PRO A 75 31.68 -1.27 -2.89
C PRO A 75 31.86 -1.14 -4.40
N LYS A 76 32.82 -1.86 -5.00
CA LYS A 76 33.04 -1.86 -6.46
C LYS A 76 31.83 -2.37 -7.24
N LEU A 77 31.11 -3.37 -6.73
CA LEU A 77 29.88 -3.87 -7.35
C LEU A 77 28.75 -2.86 -7.22
N ALA A 78 28.66 -2.15 -6.11
CA ALA A 78 27.69 -1.08 -5.93
C ALA A 78 27.87 0.04 -6.98
N TYR A 79 29.13 0.40 -7.32
CA TYR A 79 29.40 1.36 -8.40
C TYR A 79 28.93 0.87 -9.77
N VAL A 80 29.07 -0.41 -10.07
CA VAL A 80 28.57 -0.99 -11.32
C VAL A 80 27.05 -0.88 -11.41
N VAL A 81 26.35 -1.16 -10.32
CA VAL A 81 24.89 -1.01 -10.26
C VAL A 81 24.48 0.47 -10.36
N ALA A 82 25.21 1.37 -9.70
CA ALA A 82 24.97 2.81 -9.77
C ALA A 82 25.25 3.40 -11.16
N SER A 83 26.05 2.74 -11.99
CA SER A 83 26.33 3.17 -13.37
C SER A 83 25.19 2.88 -14.37
N VAL A 84 24.14 2.17 -13.96
CA VAL A 84 22.97 1.90 -14.82
C VAL A 84 22.31 3.23 -15.18
N PRO A 85 22.12 3.54 -16.49
CA PRO A 85 21.53 4.78 -16.93
C PRO A 85 20.11 4.97 -16.37
N GLN A 86 19.81 6.19 -15.92
CA GLN A 86 18.50 6.51 -15.35
C GLN A 86 17.33 6.27 -16.31
N CYS A 87 17.55 6.36 -17.63
CA CYS A 87 16.53 6.05 -18.63
C CYS A 87 16.11 4.58 -18.60
N VAL A 88 17.02 3.66 -18.33
CA VAL A 88 16.73 2.21 -18.18
C VAL A 88 15.90 1.97 -16.91
N LEU A 89 16.34 2.57 -15.80
CA LEU A 89 15.61 2.49 -14.52
C LEU A 89 14.22 3.14 -14.62
N GLY A 90 14.12 4.29 -15.32
CA GLY A 90 12.86 4.97 -15.57
C GLY A 90 11.90 4.14 -16.40
N GLY A 91 12.38 3.47 -17.46
CA GLY A 91 11.57 2.57 -18.27
C GLY A 91 11.01 1.37 -17.49
N ALA A 92 11.85 0.72 -16.70
CA ALA A 92 11.43 -0.36 -15.79
C ALA A 92 10.44 0.15 -14.74
N GLY A 93 10.74 1.31 -14.14
CA GLY A 93 9.88 1.97 -13.16
C GLY A 93 8.49 2.29 -13.72
N PHE A 94 8.40 2.79 -14.93
CA PHE A 94 7.12 3.09 -15.60
C PHE A 94 6.21 1.87 -15.66
N ILE A 95 6.74 0.72 -16.08
CA ILE A 95 5.97 -0.53 -16.12
C ILE A 95 5.55 -0.96 -14.71
N MET A 96 6.47 -0.90 -13.75
CA MET A 96 6.18 -1.29 -12.35
C MET A 96 5.08 -0.40 -11.73
N PHE A 97 5.13 0.92 -11.93
CA PHE A 97 4.08 1.82 -11.45
C PHE A 97 2.74 1.60 -12.15
N GLY A 98 2.74 1.31 -13.46
CA GLY A 98 1.54 0.90 -14.18
C GLY A 98 0.90 -0.36 -13.60
N MET A 99 1.71 -1.33 -13.19
CA MET A 99 1.23 -2.55 -12.53
C MET A 99 0.61 -2.28 -11.16
N VAL A 100 1.18 -1.35 -10.40
CA VAL A 100 0.61 -0.93 -9.10
C VAL A 100 -0.75 -0.27 -9.31
N ALA A 101 -0.87 0.61 -10.31
CA ALA A 101 -2.13 1.24 -10.66
C ALA A 101 -3.19 0.20 -11.07
N ALA A 102 -2.83 -0.75 -11.93
CA ALA A 102 -3.72 -1.85 -12.33
C ALA A 102 -4.18 -2.70 -11.13
N THR A 103 -3.27 -2.97 -10.19
CA THR A 103 -3.59 -3.68 -8.95
C THR A 103 -4.55 -2.87 -8.07
N GLY A 104 -4.35 -1.56 -7.98
CA GLY A 104 -5.26 -0.66 -7.28
C GLY A 104 -6.67 -0.70 -7.86
N ILE A 105 -6.79 -0.64 -9.18
CA ILE A 105 -8.08 -0.78 -9.89
C ILE A 105 -8.73 -2.13 -9.59
N LYS A 106 -7.96 -3.22 -9.61
CA LYS A 106 -8.46 -4.56 -9.28
C LYS A 106 -9.00 -4.64 -7.86
N ILE A 107 -8.34 -4.00 -6.89
CA ILE A 107 -8.82 -3.93 -5.50
C ILE A 107 -10.10 -3.08 -5.41
N LEU A 108 -10.14 -1.94 -6.08
CA LEU A 108 -11.35 -1.10 -6.14
C LEU A 108 -12.53 -1.85 -6.75
N ALA A 109 -12.30 -2.70 -7.74
CA ALA A 109 -13.36 -3.52 -8.36
C ALA A 109 -13.99 -4.55 -7.41
N THR A 110 -13.37 -4.85 -6.26
CA THR A 110 -13.97 -5.73 -5.23
C THR A 110 -14.97 -5.02 -4.32
N VAL A 111 -15.03 -3.68 -4.40
CA VAL A 111 -15.95 -2.88 -3.58
C VAL A 111 -17.36 -2.95 -4.17
N ASP A 112 -18.35 -3.12 -3.31
CA ASP A 112 -19.75 -3.11 -3.73
C ASP A 112 -20.22 -1.67 -4.02
N TYR A 113 -20.37 -1.37 -5.30
CA TYR A 113 -20.88 -0.08 -5.79
C TYR A 113 -22.36 -0.11 -6.11
N VAL A 114 -22.96 -1.30 -6.22
CA VAL A 114 -24.37 -1.47 -6.62
C VAL A 114 -25.29 -1.27 -5.42
N THR A 115 -25.01 -1.98 -4.33
CA THR A 115 -25.82 -1.91 -3.11
C THR A 115 -25.50 -0.66 -2.30
N GLN A 116 -24.23 -0.23 -2.26
CA GLN A 116 -23.77 0.93 -1.51
C GLN A 116 -23.31 2.06 -2.43
N ARG A 117 -24.25 2.85 -2.92
CA ARG A 117 -24.01 4.01 -3.79
C ARG A 117 -23.00 5.02 -3.23
N ASN A 118 -22.91 5.13 -1.90
CA ASN A 118 -21.98 6.02 -1.23
C ASN A 118 -20.52 5.66 -1.51
N ASN A 119 -20.21 4.40 -1.79
CA ASN A 119 -18.84 3.96 -2.09
C ASN A 119 -18.28 4.64 -3.37
N VAL A 120 -19.14 4.89 -4.37
CA VAL A 120 -18.74 5.64 -5.57
C VAL A 120 -18.29 7.06 -5.21
N LEU A 121 -19.09 7.76 -4.37
CA LEU A 121 -18.77 9.11 -3.91
C LEU A 121 -17.49 9.14 -3.08
N ILE A 122 -17.31 8.17 -2.18
CA ILE A 122 -16.09 8.05 -1.37
C ILE A 122 -14.87 7.93 -2.25
N VAL A 123 -14.89 7.02 -3.24
CA VAL A 123 -13.77 6.81 -4.16
C VAL A 123 -13.51 8.06 -5.01
N ALA A 124 -14.55 8.63 -5.60
CA ALA A 124 -14.42 9.80 -6.48
C ALA A 124 -13.85 11.02 -5.74
N ILE A 125 -14.37 11.34 -4.56
CA ILE A 125 -13.91 12.47 -3.76
C ILE A 125 -12.50 12.22 -3.25
N SER A 126 -12.18 11.01 -2.78
CA SER A 126 -10.86 10.68 -2.26
C SER A 126 -9.78 10.79 -3.33
N ILE A 127 -10.04 10.30 -4.55
CA ILE A 127 -9.14 10.45 -5.69
C ILE A 127 -9.00 11.94 -6.06
N GLY A 128 -10.12 12.69 -6.08
CA GLY A 128 -10.10 14.11 -6.34
C GLY A 128 -9.20 14.88 -5.38
N PHE A 129 -9.27 14.60 -4.07
CA PHE A 129 -8.38 15.20 -3.08
C PHE A 129 -6.91 14.84 -3.32
N GLY A 130 -6.61 13.61 -3.72
CA GLY A 130 -5.24 13.18 -4.03
C GLY A 130 -4.66 13.81 -5.29
N ILE A 131 -5.49 14.19 -6.25
CA ILE A 131 -5.05 14.83 -7.49
C ILE A 131 -4.62 16.30 -7.26
N ILE A 132 -5.19 16.98 -6.26
CA ILE A 132 -4.91 18.41 -5.99
C ILE A 132 -3.40 18.70 -5.87
N PRO A 133 -2.63 18.03 -4.99
CA PRO A 133 -1.20 18.33 -4.86
C PRO A 133 -0.40 17.96 -6.11
N ILE A 134 -0.86 17.02 -6.92
CA ILE A 134 -0.19 16.61 -8.17
C ILE A 134 -0.36 17.67 -9.26
N VAL A 135 -1.60 18.14 -9.46
CA VAL A 135 -1.94 19.09 -10.54
C VAL A 135 -1.54 20.53 -10.14
N SER A 136 -1.66 20.87 -8.87
CA SER A 136 -1.34 22.20 -8.37
C SER A 136 -0.43 22.14 -7.14
N PRO A 137 0.89 21.96 -7.32
CA PRO A 137 1.85 21.87 -6.22
C PRO A 137 1.89 23.13 -5.33
N ASN A 138 1.50 24.27 -5.87
CA ASN A 138 1.46 25.54 -5.17
C ASN A 138 0.17 25.80 -4.38
N PHE A 139 -0.83 24.92 -4.50
CA PHE A 139 -2.13 25.09 -3.84
C PHE A 139 -1.98 25.23 -2.31
N PHE A 140 -1.09 24.44 -1.72
CA PHE A 140 -0.82 24.42 -0.29
C PHE A 140 0.38 25.31 0.12
N ARG A 141 0.81 26.26 -0.75
CA ARG A 141 1.99 27.11 -0.49
C ARG A 141 1.84 27.99 0.74
N ILE A 142 0.62 28.44 1.04
CA ILE A 142 0.30 29.35 2.15
C ILE A 142 0.23 28.62 3.49
N MET A 143 0.18 27.28 3.49
CA MET A 143 0.09 26.50 4.72
C MET A 143 1.37 26.55 5.56
N PRO A 144 1.24 26.42 6.90
CA PRO A 144 2.37 26.25 7.81
C PRO A 144 3.28 25.10 7.38
N VAL A 145 4.58 25.23 7.63
CA VAL A 145 5.61 24.28 7.19
C VAL A 145 5.36 22.87 7.75
N GLU A 146 4.80 22.80 8.95
CA GLU A 146 4.50 21.54 9.64
C GLU A 146 3.39 20.73 8.96
N LEU A 147 2.44 21.39 8.30
CA LEU A 147 1.30 20.77 7.63
C LEU A 147 1.57 20.44 6.14
N LYS A 148 2.57 21.07 5.55
CA LYS A 148 2.94 20.83 4.14
C LYS A 148 3.20 19.37 3.79
N PRO A 149 3.91 18.57 4.60
CA PRO A 149 4.13 17.15 4.28
C PRO A 149 2.85 16.35 4.22
N ILE A 150 1.84 16.71 5.02
CA ILE A 150 0.57 15.99 5.09
C ILE A 150 -0.32 16.35 3.89
N PHE A 151 -0.47 17.64 3.61
CA PHE A 151 -1.36 18.12 2.54
C PHE A 151 -0.69 18.14 1.15
N GLY A 152 0.64 18.13 1.10
CA GLY A 152 1.41 18.05 -0.15
C GLY A 152 1.58 16.66 -0.71
N ASP A 153 1.29 15.61 0.07
CA ASP A 153 1.40 14.23 -0.36
C ASP A 153 0.03 13.69 -0.81
N ALA A 154 -0.05 13.28 -2.10
CA ALA A 154 -1.27 12.77 -2.71
C ALA A 154 -1.80 11.51 -2.04
N ILE A 155 -0.90 10.62 -1.57
CA ILE A 155 -1.28 9.34 -0.94
C ILE A 155 -1.90 9.61 0.42
N ILE A 156 -1.31 10.50 1.20
CA ILE A 156 -1.81 10.88 2.53
C ILE A 156 -3.17 11.56 2.40
N MET A 157 -3.31 12.51 1.49
CA MET A 157 -4.56 13.23 1.24
C MET A 157 -5.69 12.28 0.82
N THR A 158 -5.42 11.40 -0.15
CA THR A 158 -6.39 10.39 -0.60
C THR A 158 -6.79 9.46 0.56
N SER A 159 -5.82 9.01 1.35
CA SER A 159 -6.06 8.08 2.46
C SER A 159 -6.90 8.72 3.56
N ILE A 160 -6.58 9.94 3.96
CA ILE A 160 -7.36 10.68 4.98
C ILE A 160 -8.79 10.91 4.49
N ALA A 161 -8.95 11.38 3.24
CA ALA A 161 -10.26 11.60 2.66
C ALA A 161 -11.09 10.30 2.59
N ALA A 162 -10.49 9.20 2.14
CA ALA A 162 -11.16 7.90 2.06
C ALA A 162 -11.61 7.40 3.44
N VAL A 163 -10.74 7.47 4.45
CA VAL A 163 -11.07 7.03 5.80
C VAL A 163 -12.16 7.91 6.42
N ALA A 164 -12.03 9.24 6.31
CA ALA A 164 -13.01 10.18 6.87
C ALA A 164 -14.39 10.02 6.22
N LEU A 165 -14.45 9.95 4.89
CA LEU A 165 -15.70 9.77 4.15
C LEU A 165 -16.31 8.39 4.41
N ASN A 166 -15.51 7.33 4.45
CA ASN A 166 -15.99 6.00 4.78
C ASN A 166 -16.54 5.94 6.22
N ALA A 167 -15.87 6.58 7.17
CA ALA A 167 -16.37 6.67 8.54
C ALA A 167 -17.67 7.48 8.64
N TYR A 168 -17.83 8.51 7.82
CA TYR A 168 -19.05 9.32 7.81
C TYR A 168 -20.23 8.61 7.14
N PHE A 169 -20.04 8.09 5.93
CA PHE A 169 -21.11 7.51 5.13
C PHE A 169 -21.48 6.07 5.49
N ASN A 170 -20.51 5.26 5.93
CA ASN A 170 -20.72 3.83 6.20
C ASN A 170 -20.76 3.49 7.70
N ARG A 171 -20.88 4.50 8.57
CA ARG A 171 -20.95 4.30 10.03
C ARG A 171 -22.20 3.53 10.45
N THR A 172 -23.34 3.83 9.88
CA THR A 172 -24.62 3.16 10.15
C THR A 172 -24.65 1.74 9.61
N SER A 173 -24.19 1.50 8.40
CA SER A 173 -24.12 0.18 7.79
C SER A 173 -23.22 -0.80 8.58
N ARG A 174 -22.15 -0.30 9.17
CA ARG A 174 -21.25 -1.12 10.00
C ARG A 174 -21.86 -1.49 11.34
N ALA A 175 -22.64 -0.59 11.93
CA ALA A 175 -23.36 -0.85 13.18
C ALA A 175 -24.47 -1.90 12.96
N GLU A 176 -25.21 -1.82 11.85
CA GLU A 176 -26.23 -2.78 11.49
C GLU A 176 -25.65 -4.16 11.16
N ALA A 177 -24.53 -4.23 10.44
CA ALA A 177 -23.84 -5.49 10.15
C ALA A 177 -23.32 -6.16 11.43
N THR A 178 -22.79 -5.37 12.37
CA THR A 178 -22.32 -5.89 13.66
C THR A 178 -23.49 -6.37 14.53
N ALA A 179 -24.59 -5.62 14.57
CA ALA A 179 -25.81 -6.01 15.29
C ALA A 179 -26.42 -7.27 14.71
N GLY A 180 -26.50 -7.38 13.38
CA GLY A 180 -26.97 -8.58 12.69
C GLY A 180 -26.12 -9.81 12.97
N ALA A 181 -24.78 -9.66 12.98
CA ALA A 181 -23.86 -10.74 13.32
C ALA A 181 -23.98 -11.20 14.78
N LEU A 182 -24.20 -10.26 15.70
CA LEU A 182 -24.45 -10.57 17.12
C LEU A 182 -25.78 -11.33 17.33
N LEU A 183 -26.85 -10.89 16.66
CA LEU A 183 -28.14 -11.55 16.71
C LEU A 183 -28.08 -12.97 16.10
N ALA A 184 -27.35 -13.15 15.00
CA ALA A 184 -27.14 -14.45 14.39
C ALA A 184 -26.33 -15.39 15.30
N ALA A 185 -25.31 -14.86 15.99
CA ALA A 185 -24.53 -15.63 16.96
C ALA A 185 -25.37 -16.08 18.17
N GLN A 186 -26.21 -15.19 18.70
CA GLN A 186 -27.12 -15.51 19.80
C GLN A 186 -28.19 -16.53 19.40
N ALA A 187 -28.71 -16.49 18.18
CA ALA A 187 -29.66 -17.47 17.68
C ALA A 187 -29.04 -18.87 17.50
N ALA A 188 -27.75 -18.95 17.17
CA ALA A 188 -27.00 -20.19 17.05
C ALA A 188 -26.67 -20.86 18.40
N GLU A 189 -26.65 -20.07 19.49
CA GLU A 189 -26.33 -20.56 20.84
C GLU A 189 -27.59 -21.17 21.55
N HIS A 190 -28.78 -20.94 20.97
CA HIS A 190 -30.08 -21.45 21.49
C HIS A 190 -30.61 -22.70 20.73
N ILE A 191 -29.85 -23.30 19.82
CA ILE A 191 -30.13 -24.54 19.12
C ILE A 191 -29.21 -25.64 19.62
#